data_e9827e206a5e0b1f887c39b600b62add
#
_entry.id   e9827e206a5e0b1f887c39b600b62add
#
_cell.length_a   1.000
_cell.length_b   1.000
_cell.length_c   1.000
_cell.angle_alpha   90.00
_cell.angle_beta   90.00
_cell.angle_gamma   90.00
#
_symmetry.space_group_name_H-M   'P 1'
#
loop_
_entity.id
_entity.type
_entity.pdbx_description
1 polymer ?
#
loop_
_entity_poly.entity_id
_entity_poly.type
_entity_poly.pdbx_seq_one_letter_code
_entity_poly.pdbx_strand_id
1 'polypeptide(L)'
;MQYKVLALDLDGTLTNTEKVITPRTKAALQEAARRGVCIVLASGRPTVGIEPLARELELEKYGGCIIDCRTGQTLVQHAFPADLIEPVCTFSRYWNVVPLTYDKNGIVTEVPDAPYVLEEARINKIPVRKVENLPAEVTYPINKLLLTGDPADMPHVEELMQQEFAGKLSICRSAPFFIETMPLGVGKDTSLEILLRAK
;
A
#
# COMPACT_ATOMS: atom_id res chain seq x y z
N MET A 1 3.06 -19.74 -25.55
CA MET A 1 3.59 -19.47 -24.21
C MET A 1 2.56 -19.99 -23.21
N GLN A 2 3.00 -20.69 -22.15
CA GLN A 2 2.10 -21.32 -21.19
C GLN A 2 1.47 -20.31 -20.20
N TYR A 3 2.23 -19.27 -19.79
CA TYR A 3 1.81 -18.25 -18.83
C TYR A 3 1.49 -16.95 -19.54
N LYS A 4 0.35 -16.34 -19.20
CA LYS A 4 -0.14 -15.08 -19.77
C LYS A 4 -0.01 -13.90 -18.82
N VAL A 5 0.07 -14.17 -17.52
CA VAL A 5 0.17 -13.15 -16.46
C VAL A 5 1.31 -13.53 -15.52
N LEU A 6 2.10 -12.54 -15.13
CA LEU A 6 3.11 -12.64 -14.10
C LEU A 6 2.82 -11.57 -13.04
N ALA A 7 2.33 -12.01 -11.88
CA ALA A 7 2.11 -11.14 -10.72
C ALA A 7 3.34 -11.16 -9.81
N LEU A 8 3.82 -9.97 -9.44
CA LEU A 8 5.04 -9.79 -8.66
C LEU A 8 4.75 -8.96 -7.42
N ASP A 9 5.18 -9.44 -6.26
CA ASP A 9 5.37 -8.60 -5.10
C ASP A 9 6.59 -7.68 -5.28
N LEU A 10 6.61 -6.55 -4.57
CA LEU A 10 7.69 -5.57 -4.71
C LEU A 10 8.85 -5.88 -3.77
N ASP A 11 8.56 -5.91 -2.47
CA ASP A 11 9.59 -5.90 -1.44
C ASP A 11 10.20 -7.30 -1.23
N GLY A 12 11.49 -7.44 -1.52
CA GLY A 12 12.19 -8.73 -1.45
C GLY A 12 11.90 -9.68 -2.63
N THR A 13 11.11 -9.24 -3.62
CA THR A 13 10.83 -10.02 -4.85
C THR A 13 11.28 -9.24 -6.09
N LEU A 14 10.60 -8.15 -6.44
CA LEU A 14 10.97 -7.33 -7.59
C LEU A 14 12.15 -6.40 -7.27
N THR A 15 12.16 -5.81 -6.08
CA THR A 15 13.21 -4.90 -5.63
C THR A 15 14.14 -5.58 -4.63
N ASN A 16 15.41 -5.18 -4.66
CA ASN A 16 16.42 -5.60 -3.68
C ASN A 16 16.29 -4.86 -2.34
N THR A 17 17.24 -5.05 -1.42
CA THR A 17 17.29 -4.37 -0.11
C THR A 17 17.39 -2.84 -0.22
N GLU A 18 17.94 -2.33 -1.32
CA GLU A 18 18.07 -0.90 -1.62
C GLU A 18 16.81 -0.32 -2.28
N LYS A 19 15.75 -1.14 -2.41
CA LYS A 19 14.47 -0.76 -3.03
C LYS A 19 14.63 -0.32 -4.48
N VAL A 20 15.49 -1.02 -5.22
CA VAL A 20 15.71 -0.80 -6.66
C VAL A 20 15.53 -2.08 -7.45
N ILE A 21 15.09 -1.95 -8.71
CA ILE A 21 15.00 -3.06 -9.66
C ILE A 21 16.37 -3.23 -10.30
N THR A 22 16.93 -4.45 -10.26
CA THR A 22 18.22 -4.68 -10.91
C THR A 22 18.11 -4.62 -12.43
N PRO A 23 19.17 -4.20 -13.15
CA PRO A 23 19.15 -4.14 -14.62
C PRO A 23 18.77 -5.49 -15.25
N ARG A 24 19.22 -6.60 -14.64
CA ARG A 24 18.90 -7.96 -15.11
C ARG A 24 17.42 -8.28 -14.98
N THR A 25 16.83 -7.96 -13.82
CA THR A 25 15.38 -8.14 -13.56
C THR A 25 14.56 -7.31 -14.52
N LYS A 26 14.93 -6.03 -14.69
CA LYS A 26 14.26 -5.12 -15.62
C LYS A 26 14.25 -5.67 -17.04
N ALA A 27 15.40 -6.06 -17.56
CA ALA A 27 15.53 -6.61 -18.91
C ALA A 27 14.69 -7.88 -19.11
N ALA A 28 14.67 -8.78 -18.11
CA ALA A 28 13.88 -10.02 -18.17
C ALA A 28 12.37 -9.74 -18.20
N LEU A 29 11.89 -8.78 -17.40
CA LEU A 29 10.46 -8.39 -17.37
C LEU A 29 10.03 -7.69 -18.66
N GLN A 30 10.86 -6.80 -19.19
CA GLN A 30 10.62 -6.16 -20.47
C GLN A 30 10.57 -7.15 -21.63
N GLU A 31 11.43 -8.19 -21.61
CA GLU A 31 11.38 -9.27 -22.60
C GLU A 31 10.12 -10.13 -22.45
N ALA A 32 9.71 -10.47 -21.21
CA ALA A 32 8.46 -11.18 -20.96
C ALA A 32 7.25 -10.39 -21.47
N ALA A 33 7.22 -9.08 -21.20
CA ALA A 33 6.16 -8.18 -21.68
C ALA A 33 6.12 -8.11 -23.23
N ARG A 34 7.27 -8.01 -23.90
CA ARG A 34 7.36 -8.07 -25.37
C ARG A 34 6.83 -9.38 -25.95
N ARG A 35 6.93 -10.48 -25.22
CA ARG A 35 6.35 -11.79 -25.59
C ARG A 35 4.87 -11.94 -25.25
N GLY A 36 4.22 -10.86 -24.80
CA GLY A 36 2.79 -10.83 -24.49
C GLY A 36 2.42 -11.31 -23.10
N VAL A 37 3.38 -11.42 -22.16
CA VAL A 37 3.07 -11.66 -20.74
C VAL A 37 2.61 -10.35 -20.11
N CYS A 38 1.46 -10.36 -19.47
CA CYS A 38 0.96 -9.23 -18.68
C CYS A 38 1.71 -9.20 -17.34
N ILE A 39 2.46 -8.13 -17.07
CA ILE A 39 3.16 -7.93 -15.80
C ILE A 39 2.23 -7.18 -14.84
N VAL A 40 2.06 -7.71 -13.63
CA VAL A 40 1.22 -7.13 -12.57
C VAL A 40 2.07 -6.90 -11.33
N LEU A 41 2.05 -5.68 -10.81
CA LEU A 41 2.66 -5.35 -9.53
C LEU A 41 1.60 -5.48 -8.42
N ALA A 42 1.80 -6.42 -7.50
CA ALA A 42 0.89 -6.70 -6.40
C ALA A 42 1.56 -6.34 -5.06
N SER A 43 1.27 -5.15 -4.52
CA SER A 43 1.94 -4.63 -3.33
C SER A 43 0.96 -3.95 -2.38
N GLY A 44 1.30 -3.97 -1.08
CA GLY A 44 0.66 -3.15 -0.05
C GLY A 44 1.12 -1.69 -0.05
N ARG A 45 2.10 -1.31 -0.88
CA ARG A 45 2.56 0.07 -1.00
C ARG A 45 1.45 0.98 -1.55
N PRO A 46 1.44 2.28 -1.17
CA PRO A 46 0.55 3.25 -1.79
C PRO A 46 0.87 3.42 -3.28
N THR A 47 -0.13 3.78 -4.08
CA THR A 47 0.01 3.97 -5.53
C THR A 47 1.16 4.90 -5.89
N VAL A 48 1.29 6.01 -5.17
CA VAL A 48 2.37 6.99 -5.35
C VAL A 48 3.77 6.39 -5.15
N GLY A 49 3.90 5.35 -4.30
CA GLY A 49 5.14 4.61 -4.08
C GLY A 49 5.41 3.50 -5.11
N ILE A 50 4.37 3.05 -5.83
CA ILE A 50 4.49 2.00 -6.88
C ILE A 50 4.73 2.62 -8.27
N GLU A 51 4.13 3.75 -8.55
CA GLU A 51 4.13 4.41 -9.86
C GLU A 51 5.54 4.61 -10.45
N PRO A 52 6.57 5.04 -9.71
CA PRO A 52 7.93 5.15 -10.25
C PRO A 52 8.50 3.83 -10.76
N LEU A 53 8.20 2.72 -10.07
CA LEU A 53 8.65 1.37 -10.47
C LEU A 53 7.89 0.89 -11.71
N ALA A 54 6.60 1.15 -11.78
CA ALA A 54 5.79 0.84 -12.96
C ALA A 54 6.28 1.60 -14.19
N ARG A 55 6.61 2.89 -14.05
CA ARG A 55 7.21 3.69 -15.11
C ARG A 55 8.60 3.19 -15.50
N GLU A 56 9.44 2.83 -14.54
CA GLU A 56 10.76 2.25 -14.81
C GLU A 56 10.69 0.97 -15.65
N LEU A 57 9.67 0.13 -15.40
CA LEU A 57 9.42 -1.09 -16.16
C LEU A 57 8.66 -0.85 -17.48
N GLU A 58 8.26 0.40 -17.76
CA GLU A 58 7.46 0.77 -18.95
C GLU A 58 6.10 0.05 -19.01
N LEU A 59 5.48 -0.26 -17.84
CA LEU A 59 4.23 -1.02 -17.77
C LEU A 59 3.05 -0.27 -18.38
N GLU A 60 3.12 1.03 -18.46
CA GLU A 60 2.18 1.88 -19.22
C GLU A 60 2.03 1.47 -20.70
N LYS A 61 3.06 0.85 -21.28
CA LYS A 61 3.01 0.34 -22.66
C LYS A 61 2.39 -1.05 -22.76
N TYR A 62 2.47 -1.85 -21.70
CA TYR A 62 2.14 -3.28 -21.74
C TYR A 62 0.97 -3.69 -20.83
N GLY A 63 0.46 -2.78 -20.03
CA GLY A 63 -0.73 -2.93 -19.18
C GLY A 63 -0.60 -3.90 -18.02
N GLY A 64 -1.20 -3.59 -16.92
CA GLY A 64 -1.42 -4.50 -15.82
C GLY A 64 -1.27 -3.90 -14.42
N CYS A 65 -2.32 -3.27 -13.97
CA CYS A 65 -2.50 -2.88 -12.58
C CYS A 65 -4.01 -2.76 -12.33
N ILE A 66 -4.48 -2.81 -11.08
CA ILE A 66 -5.84 -2.38 -10.75
C ILE A 66 -6.03 -0.90 -11.08
N ILE A 67 -4.95 -0.15 -11.13
CA ILE A 67 -4.84 1.11 -11.86
C ILE A 67 -4.27 0.76 -13.24
N ASP A 68 -5.02 0.99 -14.30
CA ASP A 68 -4.47 0.88 -15.65
C ASP A 68 -3.40 1.97 -15.84
N CYS A 69 -2.14 1.56 -15.77
CA CYS A 69 -1.01 2.49 -15.84
C CYS A 69 -0.96 3.28 -17.16
N ARG A 70 -1.61 2.80 -18.22
CA ARG A 70 -1.70 3.49 -19.53
C ARG A 70 -2.62 4.70 -19.48
N THR A 71 -3.70 4.61 -18.71
CA THR A 71 -4.75 5.65 -18.65
C THR A 71 -4.77 6.38 -17.31
N GLY A 72 -4.09 5.85 -16.29
CA GLY A 72 -4.19 6.33 -14.90
C GLY A 72 -5.57 6.04 -14.28
N GLN A 73 -6.43 5.30 -14.97
CA GLN A 73 -7.77 4.99 -14.47
C GLN A 73 -7.72 3.91 -13.38
N THR A 74 -8.33 4.21 -12.25
CA THR A 74 -8.59 3.21 -11.21
C THR A 74 -9.70 2.27 -11.67
N LEU A 75 -9.38 0.99 -11.87
CA LEU A 75 -10.35 -0.02 -12.30
C LEU A 75 -11.17 -0.55 -11.13
N VAL A 76 -10.53 -0.72 -9.99
CA VAL A 76 -11.16 -1.16 -8.73
C VAL A 76 -10.52 -0.43 -7.56
N GLN A 77 -11.33 0.12 -6.67
CA GLN A 77 -10.90 0.71 -5.43
C GLN A 77 -11.75 0.19 -4.28
N HIS A 78 -11.12 -0.43 -3.29
CA HIS A 78 -11.75 -0.74 -2.02
C HIS A 78 -11.41 0.37 -1.04
N ALA A 79 -12.34 1.30 -0.88
CA ALA A 79 -12.16 2.44 0.01
C ALA A 79 -12.29 1.99 1.48
N PHE A 80 -11.42 2.51 2.33
CA PHE A 80 -11.53 2.39 3.78
C PHE A 80 -12.85 3.02 4.25
N PRO A 81 -13.60 2.40 5.19
CA PRO A 81 -14.86 2.97 5.69
C PRO A 81 -14.61 4.34 6.33
N ALA A 82 -15.24 5.38 5.77
CA ALA A 82 -15.00 6.75 6.20
C ALA A 82 -15.41 7.02 7.66
N ASP A 83 -16.44 6.34 8.13
CA ASP A 83 -16.94 6.37 9.51
C ASP A 83 -16.00 5.72 10.52
N LEU A 84 -15.00 4.94 10.08
CA LEU A 84 -14.00 4.32 10.94
C LEU A 84 -12.68 5.11 11.02
N ILE A 85 -12.50 6.18 10.24
CA ILE A 85 -11.26 6.98 10.28
C ILE A 85 -11.07 7.61 11.66
N GLU A 86 -12.07 8.35 12.17
CA GLU A 86 -11.99 8.96 13.51
C GLU A 86 -11.87 7.92 14.64
N PRO A 87 -12.66 6.83 14.69
CA PRO A 87 -12.47 5.78 15.67
C PRO A 87 -11.06 5.19 15.70
N VAL A 88 -10.46 4.91 14.53
CA VAL A 88 -9.09 4.39 14.45
C VAL A 88 -8.07 5.44 14.91
N CYS A 89 -8.22 6.70 14.56
CA CYS A 89 -7.35 7.77 15.02
C CYS A 89 -7.47 8.00 16.54
N THR A 90 -8.67 7.91 17.09
CA THR A 90 -8.90 8.00 18.55
C THR A 90 -8.25 6.84 19.29
N PHE A 91 -8.42 5.62 18.80
CA PHE A 91 -7.71 4.44 19.31
C PHE A 91 -6.20 4.65 19.28
N SER A 92 -5.67 5.15 18.16
CA SER A 92 -4.23 5.39 17.99
C SER A 92 -3.66 6.38 19.01
N ARG A 93 -4.38 7.47 19.29
CA ARG A 93 -3.97 8.46 20.30
C ARG A 93 -3.97 7.86 21.71
N TYR A 94 -4.96 7.02 22.03
CA TYR A 94 -5.06 6.35 23.35
C TYR A 94 -3.87 5.41 23.59
N TRP A 95 -3.46 4.66 22.58
CA TRP A 95 -2.36 3.69 22.66
C TRP A 95 -1.00 4.24 22.23
N ASN A 96 -0.89 5.59 22.09
CA ASN A 96 0.35 6.29 21.73
C ASN A 96 1.03 5.73 20.47
N VAL A 97 0.24 5.34 19.49
CA VAL A 97 0.71 4.98 18.14
C VAL A 97 0.30 6.04 17.14
N VAL A 98 1.09 6.22 16.09
CA VAL A 98 0.90 7.31 15.12
C VAL A 98 0.14 6.79 13.90
N PRO A 99 -1.06 7.29 13.60
CA PRO A 99 -1.77 6.99 12.38
C PRO A 99 -1.24 7.81 11.21
N LEU A 100 -1.19 7.18 10.05
CA LEU A 100 -0.89 7.84 8.78
C LEU A 100 -1.73 7.23 7.66
N THR A 101 -1.95 8.00 6.62
CA THR A 101 -2.53 7.53 5.36
C THR A 101 -1.80 8.18 4.18
N TYR A 102 -2.34 8.03 2.99
CA TYR A 102 -1.72 8.52 1.76
C TYR A 102 -2.72 9.32 0.93
N ASP A 103 -2.22 10.37 0.33
CA ASP A 103 -2.87 11.04 -0.79
C ASP A 103 -2.06 10.84 -2.09
N LYS A 104 -2.44 11.54 -3.15
CA LYS A 104 -1.74 11.49 -4.44
C LYS A 104 -0.30 12.04 -4.40
N ASN A 105 0.06 12.76 -3.34
CA ASN A 105 1.35 13.43 -3.20
C ASN A 105 2.30 12.69 -2.25
N GLY A 106 1.78 11.91 -1.28
CA GLY A 106 2.60 11.21 -0.30
C GLY A 106 1.88 10.82 0.97
N ILE A 107 2.62 10.75 2.07
CA ILE A 107 2.10 10.44 3.40
C ILE A 107 1.41 11.65 4.00
N VAL A 108 0.29 11.42 4.69
CA VAL A 108 -0.47 12.41 5.46
C VAL A 108 -0.57 11.93 6.89
N THR A 109 -0.12 12.74 7.85
CA THR A 109 -0.12 12.42 9.28
C THR A 109 -0.09 13.68 10.15
N GLU A 110 -0.49 13.54 11.42
CA GLU A 110 -0.36 14.59 12.44
C GLU A 110 1.08 14.70 12.98
N VAL A 111 1.87 13.61 12.92
CA VAL A 111 3.21 13.51 13.53
C VAL A 111 4.27 13.15 12.47
N PRO A 112 4.68 14.10 11.62
CA PRO A 112 5.54 13.83 10.47
C PRO A 112 6.96 13.37 10.86
N ASP A 113 7.42 13.75 12.05
CA ASP A 113 8.79 13.47 12.52
C ASP A 113 8.90 12.16 13.31
N ALA A 114 7.80 11.39 13.43
CA ALA A 114 7.85 10.09 14.09
C ALA A 114 8.80 9.13 13.34
N PRO A 115 9.67 8.38 14.06
CA PRO A 115 10.74 7.60 13.44
C PRO A 115 10.27 6.66 12.33
N TYR A 116 9.15 5.98 12.54
CA TYR A 116 8.64 5.02 11.58
C TYR A 116 7.73 5.64 10.51
N VAL A 117 7.25 6.88 10.69
CA VAL A 117 6.69 7.69 9.60
C VAL A 117 7.79 8.05 8.60
N LEU A 118 8.96 8.45 9.10
CA LEU A 118 10.13 8.74 8.27
C LEU A 118 10.66 7.47 7.58
N GLU A 119 10.60 6.31 8.26
CA GLU A 119 10.96 5.03 7.66
C GLU A 119 10.01 4.65 6.52
N GLU A 120 8.70 4.84 6.68
CA GLU A 120 7.71 4.61 5.62
C GLU A 120 7.94 5.54 4.42
N ALA A 121 8.25 6.82 4.68
CA ALA A 121 8.63 7.78 3.64
C ALA A 121 9.89 7.35 2.87
N ARG A 122 10.90 6.85 3.59
CA ARG A 122 12.14 6.33 3.02
C ARG A 122 11.91 5.09 2.14
N ILE A 123 11.11 4.13 2.64
CA ILE A 123 10.79 2.89 1.92
C ILE A 123 10.09 3.20 0.59
N ASN A 124 9.13 4.12 0.61
CA ASN A 124 8.33 4.45 -0.58
C ASN A 124 8.93 5.58 -1.41
N LYS A 125 9.95 6.28 -0.91
CA LYS A 125 10.58 7.46 -1.53
C LYS A 125 9.57 8.57 -1.83
N ILE A 126 8.66 8.83 -0.87
CA ILE A 126 7.59 9.81 -0.97
C ILE A 126 7.68 10.84 0.16
N PRO A 127 7.22 12.08 -0.05
CA PRO A 127 7.22 13.10 0.99
C PRO A 127 6.19 12.84 2.08
N VAL A 128 6.39 13.51 3.23
CA VAL A 128 5.44 13.52 4.35
C VAL A 128 4.82 14.91 4.46
N ARG A 129 3.49 14.95 4.56
CA ARG A 129 2.72 16.17 4.81
C ARG A 129 2.11 16.14 6.19
N LYS A 130 2.42 17.17 6.98
CA LYS A 130 1.78 17.39 8.28
C LYS A 130 0.37 17.92 8.11
N VAL A 131 -0.56 17.43 8.93
CA VAL A 131 -1.91 17.98 9.11
C VAL A 131 -2.20 18.16 10.59
N GLU A 132 -3.15 19.04 10.92
CA GLU A 132 -3.53 19.30 12.33
C GLU A 132 -4.54 18.27 12.86
N ASN A 133 -5.37 17.72 11.98
CA ASN A 133 -6.39 16.72 12.32
C ASN A 133 -6.58 15.79 11.13
N LEU A 134 -6.07 14.57 11.26
CA LEU A 134 -6.08 13.60 10.17
C LEU A 134 -7.50 13.20 9.74
N PRO A 135 -8.45 12.90 10.63
CA PRO A 135 -9.82 12.60 10.24
C PRO A 135 -10.52 13.73 9.47
N ALA A 136 -10.32 14.97 9.89
CA ALA A 136 -10.91 16.12 9.22
C ALA A 136 -10.30 16.41 7.85
N GLU A 137 -9.03 16.10 7.69
CA GLU A 137 -8.29 16.28 6.43
C GLU A 137 -8.66 15.22 5.38
N VAL A 138 -8.96 13.99 5.80
CA VAL A 138 -9.23 12.87 4.88
C VAL A 138 -10.68 12.95 4.38
N THR A 139 -10.93 13.83 3.42
CA THR A 139 -12.22 14.02 2.74
C THR A 139 -12.32 13.24 1.41
N TYR A 140 -11.33 12.42 1.11
CA TYR A 140 -11.19 11.63 -0.11
C TYR A 140 -11.07 10.15 0.23
N PRO A 141 -11.39 9.24 -0.72
CA PRO A 141 -11.24 7.81 -0.49
C PRO A 141 -9.78 7.42 -0.24
N ILE A 142 -9.53 6.73 0.86
CA ILE A 142 -8.24 6.10 1.17
C ILE A 142 -8.38 4.58 1.13
N ASN A 143 -7.28 3.86 0.93
CA ASN A 143 -7.30 2.40 0.87
C ASN A 143 -6.97 1.76 2.21
N LYS A 144 -6.21 2.44 3.05
CA LYS A 144 -5.80 1.99 4.39
C LYS A 144 -5.42 3.14 5.30
N LEU A 145 -5.49 2.87 6.60
CA LEU A 145 -4.71 3.59 7.62
C LEU A 145 -3.57 2.68 8.08
N LEU A 146 -2.36 3.24 8.16
CA LEU A 146 -1.20 2.57 8.72
C LEU A 146 -0.93 3.17 10.11
N LEU A 147 -0.77 2.32 11.11
CA LEU A 147 -0.38 2.73 12.45
C LEU A 147 1.08 2.36 12.66
N THR A 148 1.81 3.26 13.33
CA THR A 148 3.22 3.02 13.60
C THR A 148 3.58 3.39 15.04
N GLY A 149 4.46 2.59 15.67
CA GLY A 149 4.85 2.76 17.06
C GLY A 149 6.06 1.90 17.44
N ASP A 150 6.35 1.85 18.73
CA ASP A 150 7.46 1.04 19.24
C ASP A 150 7.21 -0.45 18.95
N PRO A 151 8.18 -1.15 18.32
CA PRO A 151 8.06 -2.58 18.04
C PRO A 151 7.71 -3.46 19.24
N ALA A 152 8.08 -3.03 20.45
CA ALA A 152 7.77 -3.78 21.67
C ALA A 152 6.28 -3.74 22.02
N ASP A 153 5.60 -2.65 21.71
CA ASP A 153 4.19 -2.43 22.03
C ASP A 153 3.25 -2.91 20.92
N MET A 154 3.72 -2.92 19.68
CA MET A 154 2.87 -3.19 18.51
C MET A 154 2.15 -4.54 18.52
N PRO A 155 2.72 -5.66 19.04
CA PRO A 155 1.97 -6.92 19.14
C PRO A 155 0.72 -6.79 20.01
N HIS A 156 0.81 -6.08 21.14
CA HIS A 156 -0.30 -5.86 22.05
C HIS A 156 -1.34 -4.90 21.44
N VAL A 157 -0.89 -3.83 20.81
CA VAL A 157 -1.75 -2.87 20.11
C VAL A 157 -2.52 -3.55 18.99
N GLU A 158 -1.88 -4.45 18.22
CA GLU A 158 -2.53 -5.23 17.16
C GLU A 158 -3.67 -6.08 17.72
N GLU A 159 -3.43 -6.82 18.81
CA GLU A 159 -4.44 -7.67 19.45
C GLU A 159 -5.66 -6.85 19.91
N LEU A 160 -5.44 -5.75 20.61
CA LEU A 160 -6.50 -4.86 21.06
C LEU A 160 -7.29 -4.26 19.91
N MET A 161 -6.60 -3.86 18.86
CA MET A 161 -7.22 -3.29 17.68
C MET A 161 -8.07 -4.34 16.93
N GLN A 162 -7.58 -5.58 16.83
CA GLN A 162 -8.35 -6.69 16.25
C GLN A 162 -9.63 -6.99 17.05
N GLN A 163 -9.60 -6.82 18.36
CA GLN A 163 -10.79 -6.98 19.23
C GLN A 163 -11.77 -5.82 19.04
N GLU A 164 -11.30 -4.58 19.08
CA GLU A 164 -12.12 -3.35 18.98
C GLU A 164 -12.82 -3.24 17.62
N PHE A 165 -12.11 -3.56 16.55
CA PHE A 165 -12.62 -3.46 15.18
C PHE A 165 -12.99 -4.80 14.55
N ALA A 166 -13.25 -5.82 15.37
CA ALA A 166 -13.67 -7.15 14.91
C ALA A 166 -14.87 -7.07 13.96
N GLY A 167 -14.77 -7.73 12.81
CA GLY A 167 -15.84 -7.75 11.80
C GLY A 167 -16.05 -6.43 11.06
N LYS A 168 -15.21 -5.40 11.30
CA LYS A 168 -15.27 -4.10 10.61
C LYS A 168 -14.05 -3.85 9.74
N LEU A 169 -12.88 -4.22 10.20
CA LEU A 169 -11.59 -4.01 9.50
C LEU A 169 -10.77 -5.29 9.46
N SER A 170 -9.95 -5.41 8.43
CA SER A 170 -8.84 -6.35 8.37
C SER A 170 -7.61 -5.67 8.97
N ILE A 171 -7.03 -6.28 10.01
CA ILE A 171 -5.93 -5.72 10.79
C ILE A 171 -4.82 -6.75 10.85
N CYS A 172 -3.63 -6.37 10.40
CA CYS A 172 -2.46 -7.21 10.44
C CYS A 172 -1.17 -6.41 10.55
N ARG A 173 -0.16 -6.99 11.16
CA ARG A 173 1.16 -6.40 11.25
C ARG A 173 1.99 -6.76 10.02
N SER A 174 2.45 -5.76 9.27
CA SER A 174 3.29 -5.91 8.07
C SER A 174 4.79 -5.76 8.36
N ALA A 175 5.13 -5.13 9.48
CA ALA A 175 6.49 -5.02 10.01
C ALA A 175 6.43 -4.94 11.55
N PRO A 176 7.54 -5.11 12.27
CA PRO A 176 7.53 -5.02 13.74
C PRO A 176 6.91 -3.72 14.27
N PHE A 177 6.99 -2.64 13.52
CA PHE A 177 6.55 -1.29 13.86
C PHE A 177 5.37 -0.78 13.03
N PHE A 178 4.76 -1.61 12.18
CA PHE A 178 3.62 -1.26 11.33
C PHE A 178 2.43 -2.19 11.53
N ILE A 179 1.25 -1.61 11.81
CA ILE A 179 -0.05 -2.28 11.75
C ILE A 179 -0.84 -1.68 10.58
N GLU A 180 -1.20 -2.51 9.62
CA GLU A 180 -2.08 -2.14 8.52
C GLU A 180 -3.53 -2.34 8.92
N THR A 181 -4.38 -1.35 8.66
CA THR A 181 -5.82 -1.42 8.80
C THR A 181 -6.46 -1.21 7.44
N MET A 182 -7.25 -2.16 7.01
CA MET A 182 -7.82 -2.20 5.65
C MET A 182 -9.30 -2.58 5.70
N PRO A 183 -10.09 -2.30 4.65
CA PRO A 183 -11.43 -2.86 4.52
C PRO A 183 -11.42 -4.39 4.60
N LEU A 184 -12.50 -4.99 5.08
CA LEU A 184 -12.64 -6.44 5.12
C LEU A 184 -12.60 -7.06 3.71
N GLY A 185 -11.94 -8.22 3.61
CA GLY A 185 -11.88 -8.99 2.36
C GLY A 185 -10.97 -8.39 1.28
N VAL A 186 -10.17 -7.39 1.63
CA VAL A 186 -9.16 -6.82 0.73
C VAL A 186 -7.82 -7.52 0.96
N GLY A 187 -7.31 -8.15 -0.09
CA GLY A 187 -6.03 -8.83 -0.10
C GLY A 187 -5.41 -8.84 -1.50
N LYS A 188 -4.14 -9.25 -1.61
CA LYS A 188 -3.48 -9.42 -2.91
C LYS A 188 -4.17 -10.49 -3.76
N ASP A 189 -4.62 -11.56 -3.14
CA ASP A 189 -5.35 -12.67 -3.73
C ASP A 189 -6.69 -12.23 -4.32
N THR A 190 -7.54 -11.59 -3.51
CA THR A 190 -8.84 -11.08 -3.95
C THR A 190 -8.72 -10.01 -5.03
N SER A 191 -7.74 -9.14 -4.91
CA SER A 191 -7.45 -8.11 -5.90
C SER A 191 -6.97 -8.69 -7.23
N LEU A 192 -6.12 -9.72 -7.20
CA LEU A 192 -5.67 -10.43 -8.41
C LEU A 192 -6.82 -11.21 -9.06
N GLU A 193 -7.68 -11.85 -8.27
CA GLU A 193 -8.85 -12.56 -8.81
C GLU A 193 -9.78 -11.62 -9.58
N ILE A 194 -10.08 -10.44 -9.02
CA ILE A 194 -10.89 -9.41 -9.69
C ILE A 194 -10.23 -8.99 -11.02
N LEU A 195 -8.93 -8.74 -11.01
CA LEU A 195 -8.17 -8.36 -12.21
C LEU A 195 -8.22 -9.44 -13.28
N LEU A 196 -8.05 -10.71 -12.91
CA LEU A 196 -8.06 -11.84 -13.84
C LEU A 196 -9.43 -12.09 -14.45
N ARG A 197 -10.51 -11.84 -13.69
CA ARG A 197 -11.88 -11.93 -14.20
C ARG A 197 -12.25 -10.80 -15.18
N ALA A 198 -11.62 -9.63 -15.02
CA ALA A 198 -11.84 -8.47 -15.88
C ALA A 198 -11.06 -8.53 -17.23
N LYS A 199 -10.13 -9.47 -17.36
CA LYS A 199 -9.28 -9.71 -18.55
C LYS A 199 -9.72 -10.95 -19.33
#